data_3c2519566acd0f599ed77612b2306497
#
_entry.id   3c2519566acd0f599ed77612b2306497
#
_cell.length_a   1.000
_cell.length_b   1.000
_cell.length_c   1.000
_cell.angle_alpha   90.00
_cell.angle_beta   90.00
_cell.angle_gamma   90.00
#
_symmetry.space_group_name_H-M   'P 1'
#
loop_
_entity.id
_entity.type
_entity.pdbx_description
1 polymer ?
#
loop_
_entity_poly.entity_id
_entity_poly.type
_entity_poly.pdbx_seq_one_letter_code
_entity_poly.pdbx_strand_id
1 'polypeptide(L)'
;MDDPAIPVQVGLRGLSVRGQGAEAAAEAMHGERARWRRAADRNLIVLGTLGNNVPFVGLFGTVLGVINAFQHLAMKSANAEQETLSNIAEALSATAIGLLVAIPAVIAFNFFSRRVRVMMGGADEVAHAVLSLIHGAERGAAAPAKEAGDGGK
;
A
#
# COMPACT_ATOMS: atom_id res chain seq x y z
N MET A 1 -11.41 -2.38 12.22
CA MET A 1 -10.81 -1.46 13.19
C MET A 1 -10.19 -0.36 12.37
N ASP A 2 -11.01 0.65 12.10
CA ASP A 2 -10.65 1.77 11.24
C ASP A 2 -9.85 2.75 12.10
N ASP A 3 -8.64 3.05 11.66
CA ASP A 3 -7.83 4.09 12.32
C ASP A 3 -8.33 5.44 11.78
N PRO A 4 -9.06 6.24 12.58
CA PRO A 4 -9.65 7.49 12.12
C PRO A 4 -8.60 8.60 11.91
N ALA A 5 -7.33 8.32 12.20
CA ALA A 5 -6.27 9.32 12.18
C ALA A 5 -6.07 9.95 10.81
N ILE A 6 -6.06 9.17 9.73
CA ILE A 6 -5.80 9.69 8.37
C ILE A 6 -6.99 10.50 7.84
N PRO A 7 -8.25 10.00 7.85
CA PRO A 7 -9.41 10.77 7.45
C PRO A 7 -9.54 12.08 8.21
N VAL A 8 -9.34 12.05 9.54
CA VAL A 8 -9.40 13.24 10.40
C VAL A 8 -8.32 14.25 10.01
N GLN A 9 -7.08 13.83 9.79
CA GLN A 9 -6.00 14.74 9.42
C GLN A 9 -6.23 15.39 8.05
N VAL A 10 -6.73 14.62 7.08
CA VAL A 10 -7.13 15.16 5.76
C VAL A 10 -8.24 16.19 5.91
N GLY A 11 -9.28 15.92 6.71
CA GLY A 11 -10.35 16.86 6.98
C GLY A 11 -9.87 18.14 7.69
N LEU A 12 -9.04 18.00 8.74
CA LEU A 12 -8.45 19.15 9.45
C LEU A 12 -7.59 20.01 8.52
N ARG A 13 -6.88 19.40 7.59
CA ARG A 13 -6.08 20.13 6.60
C ARG A 13 -6.96 20.97 5.68
N GLY A 14 -8.08 20.44 5.20
CA GLY A 14 -9.05 21.21 4.41
C GLY A 14 -9.65 22.37 5.20
N LEU A 15 -10.07 22.11 6.45
CA LEU A 15 -10.64 23.15 7.33
C LEU A 15 -9.63 24.24 7.68
N SER A 16 -8.33 23.95 7.79
CA SER A 16 -7.29 24.94 8.12
C SER A 16 -7.12 26.02 7.03
N VAL A 17 -7.49 25.71 5.80
CA VAL A 17 -7.37 26.63 4.64
C VAL A 17 -8.73 27.08 4.09
N ARG A 18 -9.83 26.77 4.79
CA ARG A 18 -11.20 27.09 4.33
C ARG A 18 -11.44 28.56 3.98
N GLY A 19 -10.71 29.48 4.63
CA GLY A 19 -10.80 30.92 4.35
C GLY A 19 -10.21 31.35 2.99
N GLN A 20 -9.48 30.43 2.31
CA GLN A 20 -8.92 30.67 0.98
C GLN A 20 -9.81 30.12 -0.15
N GLY A 21 -10.97 29.57 0.20
CA GLY A 21 -11.94 29.03 -0.75
C GLY A 21 -11.89 27.50 -0.87
N ALA A 22 -12.91 26.97 -1.53
CA ALA A 22 -13.10 25.52 -1.68
C ALA A 22 -12.01 24.86 -2.51
N GLU A 23 -11.47 25.54 -3.53
CA GLU A 23 -10.40 25.02 -4.39
C GLU A 23 -9.09 24.83 -3.61
N ALA A 24 -8.71 25.82 -2.79
CA ALA A 24 -7.54 25.73 -1.93
C ALA A 24 -7.67 24.61 -0.88
N ALA A 25 -8.88 24.43 -0.33
CA ALA A 25 -9.17 23.35 0.59
C ALA A 25 -9.05 21.97 -0.08
N ALA A 26 -9.57 21.83 -1.31
CA ALA A 26 -9.45 20.60 -2.10
C ALA A 26 -7.98 20.22 -2.35
N GLU A 27 -7.19 21.17 -2.81
CA GLU A 27 -5.76 20.96 -3.09
C GLU A 27 -4.98 20.57 -1.83
N ALA A 28 -5.24 21.26 -0.70
CA ALA A 28 -4.59 20.96 0.57
C ALA A 28 -4.93 19.53 1.07
N MET A 29 -6.18 19.10 0.95
CA MET A 29 -6.61 17.74 1.32
C MET A 29 -6.01 16.70 0.38
N HIS A 30 -5.97 16.96 -0.92
CA HIS A 30 -5.35 16.09 -1.90
C HIS A 30 -3.85 15.90 -1.63
N GLY A 31 -3.14 16.98 -1.33
CA GLY A 31 -1.72 16.93 -0.96
C GLY A 31 -1.43 16.10 0.28
N GLU A 32 -2.24 16.26 1.34
CA GLU A 32 -2.11 15.50 2.59
C GLU A 32 -2.40 14.01 2.37
N ARG A 33 -3.45 13.69 1.63
CA ARG A 33 -3.79 12.32 1.25
C ARG A 33 -2.66 11.65 0.46
N ALA A 34 -2.11 12.35 -0.55
CA ALA A 34 -1.00 11.84 -1.35
C ALA A 34 0.26 11.58 -0.51
N ARG A 35 0.51 12.40 0.51
CA ARG A 35 1.62 12.21 1.47
C ARG A 35 1.45 10.92 2.25
N TRP A 36 0.26 10.67 2.81
CA TRP A 36 -0.04 9.45 3.57
C TRP A 36 0.03 8.20 2.69
N ARG A 37 -0.48 8.28 1.46
CA ARG A 37 -0.40 7.18 0.50
C ARG A 37 1.05 6.80 0.20
N ARG A 38 1.91 7.78 -0.11
CA ARG A 38 3.34 7.52 -0.36
C ARG A 38 4.05 6.89 0.85
N ALA A 39 3.72 7.33 2.05
CA ALA A 39 4.30 6.75 3.27
C ALA A 39 3.88 5.28 3.46
N ALA A 40 2.63 4.94 3.19
CA ALA A 40 2.12 3.56 3.26
C ALA A 40 2.73 2.68 2.15
N ASP A 41 2.74 3.16 0.91
CA ASP A 41 3.24 2.41 -0.26
C ASP A 41 4.72 2.04 -0.10
N ARG A 42 5.54 2.91 0.50
CA ARG A 42 6.97 2.65 0.72
C ARG A 42 7.23 1.35 1.48
N ASN A 43 6.46 1.05 2.51
CA ASN A 43 6.63 -0.17 3.30
C ASN A 43 6.00 -1.39 2.63
N LEU A 44 4.92 -1.19 1.86
CA LEU A 44 4.26 -2.25 1.11
C LEU A 44 5.10 -2.76 -0.06
N ILE A 45 5.88 -1.89 -0.71
CA ILE A 45 6.78 -2.28 -1.81
C ILE A 45 7.74 -3.38 -1.36
N VAL A 46 8.31 -3.29 -0.16
CA VAL A 46 9.23 -4.31 0.37
C VAL A 46 8.54 -5.67 0.50
N LEU A 47 7.35 -5.71 1.10
CA LEU A 47 6.58 -6.95 1.26
C LEU A 47 6.16 -7.54 -0.09
N GLY A 48 5.71 -6.69 -1.02
CA GLY A 48 5.36 -7.11 -2.38
C GLY A 48 6.56 -7.67 -3.14
N THR A 49 7.72 -7.03 -3.01
CA THR A 49 8.96 -7.48 -3.65
C THR A 49 9.41 -8.83 -3.08
N LEU A 50 9.39 -9.02 -1.76
CA LEU A 50 9.72 -10.29 -1.12
C LEU A 50 8.76 -11.39 -1.56
N GLY A 51 7.45 -11.14 -1.50
CA GLY A 51 6.44 -12.13 -1.89
C GLY A 51 6.58 -12.59 -3.34
N ASN A 52 6.91 -11.68 -4.25
CA ASN A 52 7.00 -11.98 -5.67
C ASN A 52 8.35 -12.57 -6.10
N ASN A 53 9.46 -12.17 -5.46
CA ASN A 53 10.80 -12.51 -5.97
C ASN A 53 11.49 -13.63 -5.17
N VAL A 54 11.19 -13.80 -3.87
CA VAL A 54 11.84 -14.81 -3.04
C VAL A 54 11.62 -16.25 -3.53
N PRO A 55 10.43 -16.63 -4.09
CA PRO A 55 10.28 -17.96 -4.69
C PRO A 55 11.24 -18.21 -5.85
N PHE A 56 11.54 -17.21 -6.66
CA PHE A 56 12.50 -17.32 -7.76
C PHE A 56 13.95 -17.46 -7.27
N VAL A 57 14.28 -16.84 -6.13
CA VAL A 57 15.58 -17.04 -5.46
C VAL A 57 15.69 -18.50 -4.98
N GLY A 58 14.63 -19.05 -4.41
CA GLY A 58 14.56 -20.47 -4.04
C GLY A 58 14.70 -21.39 -5.25
N LEU A 59 13.99 -21.11 -6.33
CA LEU A 59 14.10 -21.85 -7.60
C LEU A 59 15.52 -21.78 -8.17
N PHE A 60 16.15 -20.62 -8.13
CA PHE A 60 17.54 -20.47 -8.56
C PHE A 60 18.47 -21.35 -7.73
N GLY A 61 18.23 -21.47 -6.42
CA GLY A 61 18.96 -22.39 -5.55
C GLY A 61 18.83 -23.86 -6.00
N THR A 62 17.64 -24.30 -6.43
CA THR A 62 17.50 -25.67 -6.97
C THR A 62 18.27 -25.87 -8.26
N VAL A 63 18.30 -24.90 -9.15
CA VAL A 63 19.06 -24.98 -10.40
C VAL A 63 20.55 -25.16 -10.11
N LEU A 64 21.12 -24.37 -9.20
CA LEU A 64 22.51 -24.49 -8.79
C LEU A 64 22.80 -25.83 -8.11
N GLY A 65 21.94 -26.31 -7.24
CA GLY A 65 22.10 -27.60 -6.57
C GLY A 65 22.07 -28.78 -7.53
N VAL A 66 21.17 -28.73 -8.51
CA VAL A 66 21.12 -29.78 -9.58
C VAL A 66 22.37 -29.73 -10.44
N ILE A 67 22.90 -28.56 -10.81
CA ILE A 67 24.18 -28.44 -11.55
C ILE A 67 25.30 -29.08 -10.74
N ASN A 68 25.40 -28.78 -9.43
CA ASN A 68 26.42 -29.38 -8.56
C ASN A 68 26.26 -30.92 -8.48
N ALA A 69 25.04 -31.42 -8.36
CA ALA A 69 24.75 -32.85 -8.31
C ALA A 69 25.29 -33.56 -9.57
N PHE A 70 25.03 -33.01 -10.75
CA PHE A 70 25.56 -33.58 -12.01
C PHE A 70 27.10 -33.50 -12.14
N GLN A 71 27.70 -32.44 -11.60
CA GLN A 71 29.17 -32.34 -11.59
C GLN A 71 29.81 -33.44 -10.74
N HIS A 72 29.26 -33.70 -9.53
CA HIS A 72 29.74 -34.79 -8.66
C HIS A 72 29.53 -36.17 -9.28
N LEU A 73 28.39 -36.39 -9.94
CA LEU A 73 28.11 -37.65 -10.62
C LEU A 73 29.10 -37.90 -11.76
N ALA A 74 29.52 -36.86 -12.49
CA ALA A 74 30.48 -36.96 -13.57
C ALA A 74 31.91 -37.31 -13.10
N MET A 75 32.26 -37.01 -11.84
CA MET A 75 33.58 -37.29 -11.28
C MET A 75 33.81 -38.77 -10.95
N LYS A 76 32.79 -39.64 -11.03
CA LYS A 76 32.82 -41.09 -10.79
C LYS A 76 33.55 -41.48 -9.49
N SER A 77 33.41 -40.71 -8.44
CA SER A 77 33.96 -41.06 -7.10
C SER A 77 33.20 -42.23 -6.49
N ALA A 78 33.81 -42.96 -5.56
CA ALA A 78 33.15 -44.07 -4.88
C ALA A 78 31.84 -43.67 -4.12
N ASN A 79 31.69 -42.39 -3.79
CA ASN A 79 30.55 -41.84 -3.06
C ASN A 79 29.68 -40.94 -3.93
N ALA A 80 29.89 -40.90 -5.26
CA ALA A 80 29.21 -39.96 -6.18
C ALA A 80 27.67 -39.98 -6.06
N GLU A 81 27.07 -41.17 -5.87
CA GLU A 81 25.62 -41.28 -5.70
C GLU A 81 25.12 -40.65 -4.42
N GLN A 82 25.80 -40.87 -3.30
CA GLN A 82 25.44 -40.32 -2.00
C GLN A 82 25.55 -38.79 -1.96
N GLU A 83 26.63 -38.24 -2.56
CA GLU A 83 26.85 -36.80 -2.68
C GLU A 83 25.82 -36.17 -3.61
N THR A 84 25.45 -36.83 -4.70
CA THR A 84 24.42 -36.36 -5.62
C THR A 84 23.05 -36.27 -4.93
N LEU A 85 22.67 -37.30 -4.16
CA LEU A 85 21.43 -37.29 -3.41
C LEU A 85 21.40 -36.16 -2.34
N SER A 86 22.53 -35.94 -1.65
CA SER A 86 22.67 -34.87 -0.67
C SER A 86 22.52 -33.50 -1.33
N ASN A 87 23.16 -33.25 -2.45
CA ASN A 87 23.09 -31.98 -3.19
C ASN A 87 21.67 -31.70 -3.71
N ILE A 88 20.93 -32.73 -4.15
CA ILE A 88 19.54 -32.59 -4.57
C ILE A 88 18.66 -32.25 -3.35
N ALA A 89 18.85 -32.90 -2.22
CA ALA A 89 18.09 -32.63 -1.01
C ALA A 89 18.32 -31.18 -0.50
N GLU A 90 19.57 -30.71 -0.54
CA GLU A 90 19.91 -29.32 -0.21
C GLU A 90 19.25 -28.34 -1.18
N ALA A 91 19.32 -28.64 -2.50
CA ALA A 91 18.66 -27.83 -3.51
C ALA A 91 17.15 -27.68 -3.26
N LEU A 92 16.45 -28.77 -2.99
CA LEU A 92 15.00 -28.75 -2.70
C LEU A 92 14.70 -27.93 -1.44
N SER A 93 15.58 -27.98 -0.44
CA SER A 93 15.46 -27.17 0.78
C SER A 93 15.53 -25.68 0.49
N ALA A 94 16.33 -25.24 -0.47
CA ALA A 94 16.41 -23.83 -0.89
C ALA A 94 15.05 -23.33 -1.42
N THR A 95 14.35 -24.10 -2.23
CA THR A 95 13.00 -23.75 -2.70
C THR A 95 11.99 -23.75 -1.55
N ALA A 96 12.05 -24.71 -0.65
CA ALA A 96 11.15 -24.75 0.52
C ALA A 96 11.31 -23.51 1.40
N ILE A 97 12.54 -23.05 1.65
CA ILE A 97 12.82 -21.82 2.38
C ILE A 97 12.31 -20.60 1.61
N GLY A 98 12.51 -20.53 0.29
CA GLY A 98 11.98 -19.47 -0.55
C GLY A 98 10.47 -19.32 -0.44
N LEU A 99 9.73 -20.42 -0.48
CA LEU A 99 8.27 -20.46 -0.30
C LEU A 99 7.86 -20.09 1.13
N LEU A 100 8.59 -20.58 2.14
CA LEU A 100 8.32 -20.29 3.55
C LEU A 100 8.39 -18.79 3.86
N VAL A 101 9.28 -18.06 3.21
CA VAL A 101 9.40 -16.60 3.37
C VAL A 101 8.36 -15.86 2.50
N ALA A 102 8.12 -16.32 1.28
CA ALA A 102 7.22 -15.65 0.35
C ALA A 102 5.75 -15.68 0.80
N ILE A 103 5.27 -16.81 1.30
CA ILE A 103 3.85 -16.97 1.67
C ILE A 103 3.43 -15.95 2.74
N PRO A 104 4.13 -15.81 3.89
CA PRO A 104 3.78 -14.80 4.88
C PRO A 104 3.90 -13.36 4.33
N ALA A 105 4.91 -13.10 3.49
CA ALA A 105 5.09 -11.79 2.89
C ALA A 105 3.91 -11.38 1.99
N VAL A 106 3.39 -12.31 1.15
CA VAL A 106 2.20 -12.07 0.31
C VAL A 106 0.96 -11.87 1.15
N ILE A 107 0.76 -12.68 2.20
CA ILE A 107 -0.38 -12.54 3.11
C ILE A 107 -0.36 -11.15 3.77
N ALA A 108 0.79 -10.77 4.32
CA ALA A 108 0.97 -9.47 4.97
C ALA A 108 0.77 -8.31 3.96
N PHE A 109 1.33 -8.41 2.75
CA PHE A 109 1.13 -7.44 1.69
C PHE A 109 -0.35 -7.23 1.36
N ASN A 110 -1.09 -8.31 1.14
CA ASN A 110 -2.51 -8.25 0.80
C ASN A 110 -3.34 -7.65 1.95
N PHE A 111 -3.05 -8.04 3.19
CA PHE A 111 -3.72 -7.53 4.37
C PHE A 111 -3.51 -6.01 4.53
N PHE A 112 -2.26 -5.55 4.50
CA PHE A 112 -1.95 -4.14 4.66
C PHE A 112 -2.39 -3.29 3.46
N SER A 113 -2.27 -3.79 2.24
CA SER A 113 -2.77 -3.10 1.03
C SER A 113 -4.27 -2.87 1.10
N ARG A 114 -5.03 -3.87 1.56
CA ARG A 114 -6.47 -3.71 1.78
C ARG A 114 -6.76 -2.66 2.85
N ARG A 115 -6.03 -2.67 3.95
CA ARG A 115 -6.21 -1.70 5.04
C ARG A 115 -5.92 -0.26 4.58
N VAL A 116 -4.83 -0.06 3.84
CA VAL A 116 -4.51 1.26 3.25
C VAL A 116 -5.63 1.73 2.32
N ARG A 117 -6.18 0.84 1.49
CA ARG A 117 -7.28 1.20 0.59
C ARG A 117 -8.53 1.66 1.33
N VAL A 118 -8.90 0.97 2.40
CA VAL A 118 -10.06 1.35 3.24
C VAL A 118 -9.82 2.72 3.91
N MET A 119 -8.63 2.94 4.48
CA MET A 119 -8.29 4.23 5.10
C MET A 119 -8.30 5.39 4.08
N MET A 120 -7.80 5.15 2.86
CA MET A 120 -7.84 6.17 1.80
C MET A 120 -9.27 6.45 1.34
N GLY A 121 -10.14 5.43 1.27
CA GLY A 121 -11.57 5.62 1.00
C GLY A 121 -12.26 6.49 2.03
N GLY A 122 -12.04 6.24 3.32
CA GLY A 122 -12.55 7.11 4.39
C GLY A 122 -12.03 8.55 4.32
N ALA A 123 -10.78 8.74 3.90
CA ALA A 123 -10.23 10.08 3.67
C ALA A 123 -10.92 10.81 2.50
N ASP A 124 -11.33 10.08 1.45
CA ASP A 124 -12.12 10.63 0.35
C ASP A 124 -13.51 11.09 0.79
N GLU A 125 -14.18 10.27 1.59
CA GLU A 125 -15.51 10.60 2.14
C GLU A 125 -15.46 11.89 2.98
N VAL A 126 -14.47 11.99 3.88
CA VAL A 126 -14.27 13.19 4.69
C VAL A 126 -13.93 14.41 3.84
N ALA A 127 -13.09 14.25 2.82
CA ALA A 127 -12.75 15.34 1.91
C ALA A 127 -13.99 15.87 1.17
N HIS A 128 -14.85 14.99 0.65
CA HIS A 128 -16.09 15.38 0.01
C HIS A 128 -17.05 16.08 0.98
N ALA A 129 -17.18 15.59 2.21
CA ALA A 129 -18.03 16.21 3.23
C ALA A 129 -17.54 17.63 3.58
N VAL A 130 -16.22 17.81 3.78
CA VAL A 130 -15.64 19.13 4.07
C VAL A 130 -15.86 20.10 2.91
N LEU A 131 -15.63 19.65 1.66
CA LEU A 131 -15.86 20.50 0.47
C LEU A 131 -17.32 20.91 0.31
N SER A 132 -18.27 19.99 0.57
CA SER A 132 -19.68 20.31 0.50
C SER A 132 -20.09 21.40 1.51
N LEU A 133 -19.51 21.37 2.71
CA LEU A 133 -19.72 22.39 3.73
C LEU A 133 -19.13 23.75 3.32
N ILE A 134 -17.91 23.77 2.76
CA ILE A 134 -17.28 25.01 2.31
C ILE A 134 -18.07 25.64 1.15
N HIS A 135 -18.45 24.85 0.14
CA HIS A 135 -19.28 25.33 -0.98
C HIS A 135 -20.67 25.81 -0.51
N GLY A 136 -21.24 25.17 0.51
CA GLY A 136 -22.49 25.61 1.13
C GLY A 136 -22.35 26.98 1.78
N ALA A 137 -21.27 27.20 2.51
CA ALA A 137 -20.96 28.46 3.16
C ALA A 137 -20.70 29.60 2.14
N GLU A 138 -19.93 29.31 1.07
CA GLU A 138 -19.69 30.28 -0.01
C GLU A 138 -20.97 30.69 -0.73
N ARG A 139 -21.88 29.76 -1.01
CA ARG A 139 -23.19 30.08 -1.62
C ARG A 139 -24.09 30.86 -0.67
N GLY A 140 -24.07 30.55 0.62
CA GLY A 140 -24.83 31.32 1.62
C GLY A 140 -24.33 32.75 1.78
N ALA A 141 -23.02 32.97 1.68
CA ALA A 141 -22.41 34.29 1.72
C ALA A 141 -22.67 35.11 0.44
N ALA A 142 -22.82 34.43 -0.70
CA ALA A 142 -23.10 35.06 -1.99
C ALA A 142 -24.59 35.34 -2.24
N ALA A 143 -25.51 34.82 -1.42
CA ALA A 143 -26.94 35.12 -1.53
C ALA A 143 -27.21 36.58 -1.12
N PRO A 144 -27.79 37.44 -2.03
CA PRO A 144 -28.10 38.81 -1.69
C PRO A 144 -29.14 38.83 -0.55
N ALA A 145 -28.91 39.70 0.42
CA ALA A 145 -29.88 39.99 1.48
C ALA A 145 -31.20 40.35 0.76
N LYS A 146 -32.19 39.46 0.87
CA LYS A 146 -33.52 39.67 0.32
C LYS A 146 -34.04 40.90 1.00
N GLU A 147 -34.24 41.99 0.24
CA GLU A 147 -34.79 43.27 0.68
C GLU A 147 -35.99 43.04 1.62
N ALA A 148 -35.76 43.26 2.90
CA ALA A 148 -36.82 43.53 3.88
C ALA A 148 -37.08 45.02 3.78
N GLY A 149 -37.92 45.40 2.82
CA GLY A 149 -38.30 46.80 2.69
C GLY A 149 -39.12 47.08 1.45
N ASP A 150 -40.36 46.80 1.50
CA ASP A 150 -41.42 47.76 1.16
C ASP A 150 -42.80 47.17 1.47
N GLY A 151 -43.37 47.65 2.53
CA GLY A 151 -44.74 47.40 2.99
C GLY A 151 -45.23 48.60 3.75
N GLY A 152 -45.25 49.72 3.04
CA GLY A 152 -45.83 50.95 3.61
C GLY A 152 -46.45 51.82 2.54
N LYS A 153 -47.72 51.58 2.22
CA LYS A 153 -48.79 52.60 2.15
C LYS A 153 -50.08 51.94 1.70
#